data_e53b968d92392086ebaebf314e81df92
#
_entry.id   e53b968d92392086ebaebf314e81df92
#
_cell.length_a   1.000
_cell.length_b   1.000
_cell.length_c   1.000
_cell.angle_alpha   90.00
_cell.angle_beta   90.00
_cell.angle_gamma   90.00
#
_symmetry.space_group_name_H-M   'P 1'
#
loop_
_entity.id
_entity.type
_entity.pdbx_description
1 polymer ?
#
loop_
_entity_poly.entity_id
_entity_poly.type
_entity_poly.pdbx_seq_one_letter_code
_entity_poly.pdbx_strand_id
1 'polypeptide(L)'
;MAHTLATVRDQLENRLEDATNLVFSTAVLDEALRAALNEISNAYGEALSLDGLDAASETTFDDLDLNALVVGAMAYACRFRLMAKFEEASPVREHPEDLAVWATQFMHEFLALVSLIKLRIFQESTSNPYDDWEWDEGSGFS
;
A
#
# COMPACT_ATOMS: atom_id res chain seq x y z
N MET A 1 -11.69 -3.00 -14.55
CA MET A 1 -12.54 -3.71 -13.61
C MET A 1 -12.39 -3.15 -12.21
N ALA A 2 -13.48 -2.92 -11.55
CA ALA A 2 -13.41 -2.31 -10.22
C ALA A 2 -13.02 -3.34 -9.18
N HIS A 3 -12.13 -2.94 -8.28
CA HIS A 3 -11.73 -3.78 -7.16
C HIS A 3 -12.57 -3.38 -5.96
N THR A 4 -12.89 -4.35 -5.11
CA THR A 4 -13.64 -4.07 -3.89
C THR A 4 -12.82 -4.54 -2.70
N LEU A 5 -13.21 -4.11 -1.51
CA LEU A 5 -12.55 -4.55 -0.28
C LEU A 5 -12.51 -6.08 -0.21
N ALA A 6 -13.61 -6.75 -0.57
CA ALA A 6 -13.67 -8.20 -0.51
C ALA A 6 -12.64 -8.84 -1.44
N THR A 7 -12.55 -8.39 -2.68
CA THR A 7 -11.62 -8.98 -3.64
C THR A 7 -10.18 -8.69 -3.28
N VAL A 8 -9.89 -7.49 -2.81
CA VAL A 8 -8.53 -7.13 -2.41
C VAL A 8 -8.14 -7.88 -1.15
N ARG A 9 -9.06 -8.03 -0.21
CA ARG A 9 -8.81 -8.79 1.01
C ARG A 9 -8.51 -10.26 0.67
N ASP A 10 -9.25 -10.83 -0.29
CA ASP A 10 -9.00 -12.21 -0.71
C ASP A 10 -7.59 -12.37 -1.29
N GLN A 11 -7.15 -11.42 -2.10
CA GLN A 11 -5.80 -11.45 -2.64
C GLN A 11 -4.76 -11.34 -1.53
N LEU A 12 -5.02 -10.50 -0.56
CA LEU A 12 -4.12 -10.30 0.57
C LEU A 12 -4.02 -11.58 1.39
N GLU A 13 -5.16 -12.22 1.69
CA GLU A 13 -5.17 -13.46 2.44
C GLU A 13 -4.43 -14.56 1.70
N ASN A 14 -4.59 -14.63 0.40
CA ASN A 14 -3.91 -15.64 -0.40
C ASN A 14 -2.41 -15.40 -0.40
N ARG A 15 -1.98 -14.18 -0.50
CA ARG A 15 -0.55 -13.88 -0.49
C ARG A 15 0.09 -14.14 0.86
N LEU A 16 -0.67 -13.92 1.94
CA LEU A 16 -0.19 -14.21 3.28
C LEU A 16 -0.39 -15.67 3.65
N GLU A 17 -1.03 -16.43 2.74
CA GLU A 17 -1.32 -17.85 2.98
C GLU A 17 -2.13 -18.05 4.25
N ASP A 18 -3.10 -17.18 4.49
CA ASP A 18 -3.92 -17.22 5.70
C ASP A 18 -5.39 -17.10 5.33
N ALA A 19 -5.86 -17.93 4.40
CA ALA A 19 -7.21 -17.85 3.87
C ALA A 19 -8.30 -18.00 4.95
N THR A 20 -7.98 -18.64 6.08
CA THR A 20 -8.95 -18.83 7.15
C THR A 20 -8.82 -17.81 8.27
N ASN A 21 -7.97 -16.81 8.08
CA ASN A 21 -7.76 -15.74 9.08
C ASN A 21 -7.34 -16.25 10.46
N LEU A 22 -6.50 -17.28 10.48
CA LEU A 22 -6.00 -17.82 11.74
C LEU A 22 -4.92 -16.93 12.34
N VAL A 23 -4.13 -16.27 11.50
CA VAL A 23 -3.04 -15.42 11.98
C VAL A 23 -3.45 -13.95 11.88
N PHE A 24 -4.07 -13.57 10.78
CA PHE A 24 -4.44 -12.19 10.55
C PHE A 24 -5.97 -12.08 10.52
N SER A 25 -6.53 -11.39 11.50
CA SER A 25 -7.98 -11.21 11.54
C SER A 25 -8.41 -10.25 10.44
N THR A 26 -9.68 -10.31 10.08
CA THR A 26 -10.24 -9.41 9.09
C THR A 26 -10.03 -7.95 9.49
N ALA A 27 -10.18 -7.64 10.77
CA ALA A 27 -9.99 -6.28 11.24
C ALA A 27 -8.55 -5.80 11.04
N VAL A 28 -7.58 -6.67 11.26
CA VAL A 28 -6.17 -6.32 11.06
C VAL A 28 -5.90 -6.10 9.58
N LEU A 29 -6.47 -6.94 8.72
CA LEU A 29 -6.27 -6.79 7.27
C LEU A 29 -6.89 -5.49 6.78
N ASP A 30 -8.05 -5.11 7.28
CA ASP A 30 -8.69 -3.85 6.89
C ASP A 30 -7.86 -2.66 7.34
N GLU A 31 -7.31 -2.70 8.55
CA GLU A 31 -6.43 -1.64 9.03
C GLU A 31 -5.17 -1.55 8.19
N ALA A 32 -4.62 -2.69 7.80
CA ALA A 32 -3.42 -2.73 6.97
C ALA A 32 -3.71 -2.14 5.59
N LEU A 33 -4.85 -2.47 5.02
CA LEU A 33 -5.25 -1.92 3.73
C LEU A 33 -5.46 -0.40 3.84
N ARG A 34 -6.05 0.05 4.94
CA ARG A 34 -6.27 1.48 5.15
C ARG A 34 -4.93 2.21 5.23
N ALA A 35 -3.98 1.64 5.97
CA ALA A 35 -2.66 2.26 6.11
C ALA A 35 -1.92 2.32 4.76
N ALA A 36 -1.96 1.22 4.01
CA ALA A 36 -1.29 1.18 2.71
C ALA A 36 -1.94 2.15 1.72
N LEU A 37 -3.26 2.18 1.70
CA LEU A 37 -3.99 3.07 0.80
C LEU A 37 -3.72 4.53 1.14
N ASN A 38 -3.59 4.84 2.43
CA ASN A 38 -3.29 6.19 2.85
C ASN A 38 -1.89 6.62 2.36
N GLU A 39 -0.95 5.71 2.41
CA GLU A 39 0.40 6.00 1.95
C GLU A 39 0.42 6.25 0.43
N ILE A 40 -0.32 5.45 -0.32
CA ILE A 40 -0.43 5.65 -1.76
C ILE A 40 -1.17 6.95 -2.06
N SER A 41 -2.21 7.26 -1.28
CA SER A 41 -2.93 8.51 -1.43
C SER A 41 -2.01 9.71 -1.24
N ASN A 42 -1.11 9.63 -0.26
CA ASN A 42 -0.14 10.70 -0.03
C ASN A 42 0.79 10.85 -1.22
N ALA A 43 1.17 9.75 -1.86
CA ALA A 43 2.02 9.82 -3.04
C ALA A 43 1.31 10.51 -4.21
N TYR A 44 -0.01 10.32 -4.31
CA TYR A 44 -0.77 10.98 -5.36
C TYR A 44 -1.16 12.40 -5.01
N GLY A 45 -1.12 12.77 -3.75
CA GLY A 45 -1.56 14.09 -3.33
C GLY A 45 -3.07 14.22 -3.28
N GLU A 46 -3.80 13.12 -3.29
CA GLU A 46 -5.25 13.15 -3.22
C GLU A 46 -5.74 11.87 -2.55
N ALA A 47 -6.91 11.93 -1.94
CA ALA A 47 -7.45 10.78 -1.25
C ALA A 47 -7.96 9.75 -2.25
N LEU A 48 -7.48 8.54 -2.12
CA LEU A 48 -7.95 7.42 -2.92
C LEU A 48 -8.87 6.57 -2.06
N SER A 49 -9.77 5.85 -2.70
CA SER A 49 -10.74 5.04 -1.96
C SER A 49 -10.80 3.63 -2.51
N LEU A 50 -11.29 2.71 -1.69
CA LEU A 50 -11.52 1.33 -2.05
C LEU A 50 -12.96 1.01 -1.66
N ASP A 51 -13.76 0.57 -2.62
CA ASP A 51 -15.16 0.26 -2.42
C ASP A 51 -15.33 -0.74 -1.28
N GLY A 52 -16.06 -0.35 -0.26
CA GLY A 52 -16.30 -1.16 0.92
C GLY A 52 -15.42 -0.82 2.12
N LEU A 53 -14.35 -0.05 1.92
CA LEU A 53 -13.50 0.34 3.01
C LEU A 53 -13.91 1.72 3.50
N ASP A 54 -14.16 1.85 4.79
CA ASP A 54 -14.55 3.13 5.42
C ASP A 54 -15.78 3.74 4.74
N ALA A 55 -16.73 2.89 4.40
CA ALA A 55 -17.98 3.32 3.79
C ALA A 55 -17.85 3.93 2.40
N ALA A 56 -16.72 3.74 1.75
CA ALA A 56 -16.54 4.21 0.38
C ALA A 56 -17.42 3.40 -0.55
N SER A 57 -18.02 4.06 -1.54
CA SER A 57 -18.90 3.42 -2.48
C SER A 57 -18.24 3.14 -3.83
N GLU A 58 -17.00 3.54 -4.01
CA GLU A 58 -16.30 3.29 -5.25
C GLU A 58 -14.80 3.22 -5.02
N THR A 59 -14.11 2.59 -5.96
CA THR A 59 -12.66 2.46 -5.93
C THR A 59 -12.08 3.46 -6.90
N THR A 60 -11.15 4.28 -6.43
CA THR A 60 -10.59 5.35 -7.26
C THR A 60 -9.12 5.17 -7.63
N PHE A 61 -8.45 4.12 -7.14
CA PHE A 61 -7.07 3.89 -7.54
C PHE A 61 -7.03 3.04 -8.82
N ASP A 62 -5.94 3.16 -9.57
CA ASP A 62 -5.78 2.43 -10.82
C ASP A 62 -5.39 0.97 -10.59
N ASP A 63 -5.71 0.11 -11.55
CA ASP A 63 -5.30 -1.28 -11.50
C ASP A 63 -3.78 -1.41 -11.38
N LEU A 64 -3.06 -0.44 -11.91
CA LEU A 64 -1.59 -0.45 -11.84
C LEU A 64 -1.09 -0.36 -10.40
N ASP A 65 -1.89 0.18 -9.50
CA ASP A 65 -1.47 0.37 -8.13
C ASP A 65 -1.95 -0.76 -7.20
N LEU A 66 -2.69 -1.72 -7.74
CA LEU A 66 -3.21 -2.79 -6.92
C LEU A 66 -2.10 -3.60 -6.24
N ASN A 67 -1.05 -3.91 -6.98
CA ASN A 67 0.06 -4.67 -6.42
C ASN A 67 0.72 -3.91 -5.27
N ALA A 68 0.91 -2.60 -5.44
CA ALA A 68 1.49 -1.78 -4.38
C ALA A 68 0.60 -1.78 -3.14
N LEU A 69 -0.72 -1.70 -3.34
CA LEU A 69 -1.65 -1.72 -2.23
C LEU A 69 -1.57 -3.05 -1.47
N VAL A 70 -1.54 -4.17 -2.19
CA VAL A 70 -1.49 -5.49 -1.56
C VAL A 70 -0.17 -5.69 -0.83
N VAL A 71 0.96 -5.32 -1.45
CA VAL A 71 2.26 -5.47 -0.81
C VAL A 71 2.34 -4.58 0.44
N GLY A 72 1.84 -3.36 0.35
CA GLY A 72 1.81 -2.46 1.50
C GLY A 72 0.96 -3.02 2.63
N ALA A 73 -0.19 -3.59 2.28
CA ALA A 73 -1.06 -4.19 3.29
C ALA A 73 -0.38 -5.40 3.94
N MET A 74 0.37 -6.19 3.16
CA MET A 74 1.14 -7.30 3.74
C MET A 74 2.15 -6.78 4.76
N ALA A 75 2.84 -5.70 4.43
CA ALA A 75 3.83 -5.10 5.32
C ALA A 75 3.18 -4.62 6.62
N TYR A 76 2.08 -3.89 6.50
CA TYR A 76 1.42 -3.34 7.68
C TYR A 76 0.75 -4.45 8.50
N ALA A 77 0.17 -5.47 7.85
CA ALA A 77 -0.45 -6.57 8.57
C ALA A 77 0.59 -7.31 9.43
N CYS A 78 1.76 -7.59 8.87
CA CYS A 78 2.83 -8.24 9.60
C CYS A 78 3.30 -7.36 10.76
N ARG A 79 3.40 -6.04 10.54
CA ARG A 79 3.82 -5.12 11.58
C ARG A 79 2.79 -5.07 12.72
N PHE A 80 1.50 -4.98 12.37
CA PHE A 80 0.46 -4.91 13.39
C PHE A 80 0.41 -6.22 14.19
N ARG A 81 0.57 -7.34 13.49
CA ARG A 81 0.57 -8.63 14.17
C ARG A 81 1.77 -8.77 15.10
N LEU A 82 2.93 -8.29 14.65
CA LEU A 82 4.14 -8.33 15.45
C LEU A 82 3.96 -7.51 16.72
N MET A 83 3.37 -6.34 16.62
CA MET A 83 3.12 -5.49 17.78
C MET A 83 2.15 -6.16 18.74
N ALA A 84 1.10 -6.78 18.22
CA ALA A 84 0.15 -7.48 19.04
C ALA A 84 0.81 -8.64 19.82
N LYS A 85 1.74 -9.34 19.15
CA LYS A 85 2.43 -10.45 19.82
C LYS A 85 3.28 -9.98 20.99
N PHE A 86 3.88 -8.82 20.88
CA PHE A 86 4.68 -8.31 22.00
C PHE A 86 3.80 -7.95 23.19
N GLU A 87 2.51 -7.71 22.97
CA GLU A 87 1.59 -7.40 24.04
C GLU A 87 0.91 -8.64 24.61
N GLU A 88 0.96 -9.76 23.89
CA GLU A 88 0.32 -10.98 24.33
C GLU A 88 1.29 -11.83 25.15
N ALA A 89 0.80 -12.42 26.22
CA ALA A 89 1.60 -13.29 27.04
C ALA A 89 1.49 -14.74 26.61
N SER A 90 0.57 -15.08 25.72
CA SER A 90 0.37 -16.48 25.39
C SER A 90 1.30 -16.96 24.31
N PRO A 91 1.62 -18.23 24.28
CA PRO A 91 2.47 -18.78 23.24
C PRO A 91 1.72 -18.74 21.92
N VAL A 92 2.45 -18.46 20.85
CA VAL A 92 1.84 -18.35 19.55
C VAL A 92 2.58 -19.23 18.58
N ARG A 93 1.94 -19.56 17.48
CA ARG A 93 2.49 -20.50 16.53
C ARG A 93 3.57 -19.91 15.67
N GLU A 94 3.38 -18.67 15.22
CA GLU A 94 4.38 -18.03 14.37
C GLU A 94 5.47 -17.43 15.26
N HIS A 95 6.64 -17.32 14.70
CA HIS A 95 7.78 -16.78 15.42
C HIS A 95 7.87 -15.27 15.18
N PRO A 96 8.01 -14.48 16.24
CA PRO A 96 8.09 -13.02 16.09
C PRO A 96 9.21 -12.57 15.15
N GLU A 97 10.34 -13.31 15.13
CA GLU A 97 11.42 -12.92 14.26
C GLU A 97 11.07 -13.13 12.80
N ASP A 98 10.24 -14.10 12.46
CA ASP A 98 9.80 -14.30 11.08
C ASP A 98 8.87 -13.16 10.67
N LEU A 99 7.98 -12.75 11.55
CA LEU A 99 7.11 -11.63 11.28
C LEU A 99 7.90 -10.34 11.09
N ALA A 100 8.97 -10.17 11.89
CA ALA A 100 9.81 -8.99 11.78
C ALA A 100 10.53 -8.95 10.43
N VAL A 101 11.03 -10.11 9.99
CA VAL A 101 11.70 -10.21 8.70
C VAL A 101 10.71 -9.92 7.58
N TRP A 102 9.53 -10.52 7.62
CA TRP A 102 8.52 -10.31 6.60
C TRP A 102 8.06 -8.84 6.57
N ALA A 103 7.82 -8.27 7.75
CA ALA A 103 7.40 -6.86 7.81
C ALA A 103 8.45 -5.97 7.19
N THR A 104 9.73 -6.21 7.46
CA THR A 104 10.82 -5.42 6.91
C THR A 104 10.92 -5.59 5.40
N GLN A 105 10.86 -6.82 4.92
CA GLN A 105 10.97 -7.09 3.49
C GLN A 105 9.80 -6.50 2.71
N PHE A 106 8.58 -6.71 3.20
CA PHE A 106 7.41 -6.19 2.50
C PHE A 106 7.36 -4.67 2.56
N MET A 107 7.79 -4.07 3.68
CA MET A 107 7.81 -2.62 3.79
C MET A 107 8.84 -2.02 2.83
N HIS A 108 10.00 -2.67 2.71
CA HIS A 108 11.03 -2.21 1.78
C HIS A 108 10.51 -2.26 0.34
N GLU A 109 9.84 -3.36 -0.01
CA GLU A 109 9.27 -3.51 -1.34
C GLU A 109 8.16 -2.51 -1.58
N PHE A 110 7.30 -2.30 -0.58
CA PHE A 110 6.21 -1.33 -0.69
C PHE A 110 6.74 0.07 -0.92
N LEU A 111 7.73 0.49 -0.14
CA LEU A 111 8.29 1.84 -0.29
C LEU A 111 8.97 2.02 -1.65
N ALA A 112 9.57 0.96 -2.19
CA ALA A 112 10.12 1.02 -3.53
C ALA A 112 9.01 1.20 -4.56
N LEU A 113 7.88 0.51 -4.38
CA LEU A 113 6.73 0.65 -5.28
C LEU A 113 6.12 2.04 -5.18
N VAL A 114 6.04 2.59 -3.97
CA VAL A 114 5.53 3.96 -3.78
C VAL A 114 6.45 4.96 -4.47
N SER A 115 7.76 4.74 -4.41
CA SER A 115 8.71 5.60 -5.09
C SER A 115 8.51 5.56 -6.60
N LEU A 116 8.21 4.38 -7.15
CA LEU A 116 7.92 4.26 -8.57
C LEU A 116 6.62 4.98 -8.94
N ILE A 117 5.63 4.94 -8.05
CA ILE A 117 4.39 5.68 -8.26
C ILE A 117 4.69 7.19 -8.32
N LYS A 118 5.48 7.68 -7.37
CA LYS A 118 5.84 9.09 -7.35
C LYS A 118 6.59 9.49 -8.61
N LEU A 119 7.50 8.65 -9.07
CA LEU A 119 8.24 8.94 -10.28
C LEU A 119 7.31 8.98 -11.50
N ARG A 120 6.38 8.03 -11.59
CA ARG A 120 5.43 8.02 -12.69
C ARG A 120 4.57 9.28 -12.68
N ILE A 121 4.09 9.69 -11.52
CA ILE A 121 3.28 10.89 -11.40
C ILE A 121 4.10 12.12 -11.82
N PHE A 122 5.34 12.18 -11.40
CA PHE A 122 6.21 13.30 -11.76
C PHE A 122 6.43 13.35 -13.26
N GLN A 123 6.64 12.20 -13.88
CA GLN A 123 6.88 12.13 -15.33
C GLN A 123 5.63 12.47 -16.14
N GLU A 124 4.45 12.20 -15.61
CA GLU A 124 3.20 12.48 -16.30
C GLU A 124 2.68 13.87 -16.01
N SER A 125 3.31 14.59 -15.08
CA SER A 125 2.82 15.88 -14.67
C SER A 125 3.10 16.95 -15.72
N THR A 126 2.10 17.76 -16.01
CA THR A 126 2.30 18.88 -16.91
C THR A 126 2.93 20.04 -16.19
N SER A 127 3.04 19.95 -14.87
CA SER A 127 3.67 21.01 -14.09
C SER A 127 5.07 20.62 -13.72
N ASN A 128 5.66 19.70 -14.44
CA ASN A 128 7.00 19.26 -14.17
C ASN A 128 7.96 20.45 -14.24
N PRO A 129 8.79 20.67 -13.25
CA PRO A 129 9.71 21.81 -13.23
C PRO A 129 10.60 21.90 -14.46
N TYR A 130 10.95 20.77 -15.05
CA TYR A 130 11.78 20.78 -16.22
C TYR A 130 11.02 21.29 -17.43
N ASP A 131 9.74 21.09 -17.46
CA ASP A 131 8.95 21.59 -18.54
C ASP A 131 8.79 23.09 -18.42
N ASP A 132 8.78 23.60 -17.20
CA ASP A 132 8.60 25.02 -16.99
C ASP A 132 9.89 25.79 -17.23
N TRP A 133 10.95 25.09 -17.37
CA TRP A 133 12.18 25.77 -17.54
C TRP A 133 12.39 26.33 -18.89
N GLU A 134 11.51 26.34 -19.66
CA GLU A 134 11.64 26.97 -20.80
C GLU A 134 12.78 26.66 -21.55
N TRP A 135 13.17 25.62 -21.62
CA TRP A 135 14.20 25.26 -22.41
C TRP A 135 14.00 25.85 -23.70
N ASP A 136 12.93 25.92 -23.92
CA ASP A 136 12.54 26.29 -25.08
C ASP A 136 12.69 27.67 -25.26
N GLU A 137 12.34 28.27 -24.64
CA GLU A 137 12.30 29.48 -24.87
C GLU A 137 13.31 29.81 -25.06
N GLY A 138 13.80 28.92 -24.93
CA GLY A 138 14.91 29.16 -25.27
C GLY A 138 15.16 30.50 -25.16
N SER A 139 14.44 30.91 -24.79
CA SER A 139 14.49 32.21 -24.68
C SER A 139 15.65 32.59 -24.03
N GLY A 140 15.88 32.24 -23.03
CA GLY A 140 16.94 32.73 -22.26
C GLY A 140 18.25 32.49 -22.85
N PHE A 141 18.32 31.57 -23.71
CA PHE A 141 19.57 31.26 -24.20
C PHE A 141 19.72 31.57 -25.59
N SER A 142 18.85 32.12 -26.09
CA SER A 142 19.00 32.39 -27.52
C SER A 142 19.95 33.44 -27.78
#